data_be1dbec33e503d6c37ca8ecf34c729ec
#
_entry.id   be1dbec33e503d6c37ca8ecf34c729ec
#
_cell.length_a   1.000
_cell.length_b   1.000
_cell.length_c   1.000
_cell.angle_alpha   90.00
_cell.angle_beta   90.00
_cell.angle_gamma   90.00
#
_symmetry.space_group_name_H-M   'P 1'
#
loop_
_entity.id
_entity.type
_entity.pdbx_description
1 polymer ?
#
loop_
_entity_poly.entity_id
_entity_poly.type
_entity_poly.pdbx_seq_one_letter_code
_entity_poly.pdbx_strand_id
1 'polypeptide(L)'
;SDFNFYTIMSNTYKSAGVDKEEGYKTVDKIKSAVAETHNSNVLNNLGSFGAFYEIAGYKNPVLVSGTDGVGTKLKVALDSKKYDSIGVDCFAMCANDIICHGAKPLFFLDYLACGKLDADIAAEIVMGMVKACKDNNCALIGGETAEMPGMYNPGDYDVAGFCVGIVEKDQIIDGSNIKKGCKIIALPSSGFHSNGFSLVRKIFPDFNEDFEGKPLNETLLIPTRLYYQPIHKILEEVELCGIAHITGGGIIENIPRIIPENLCATIETSKIKIPTVMLELEKRGNIDRMEMYGTFNMGVGMVVVVDEKHAEKVLNLVEDAYEIGKITEGPEKIILM
;
A
#
# COMPACT_ATOMS: atom_id res chain seq x y z
N SER A 1 -58.64 -25.31 -24.13
CA SER A 1 -57.29 -25.82 -24.18
C SER A 1 -56.30 -24.67 -23.99
N ASP A 2 -55.84 -24.53 -22.76
CA ASP A 2 -54.90 -23.51 -22.34
C ASP A 2 -53.47 -23.98 -22.69
N PHE A 3 -52.90 -23.37 -23.75
CA PHE A 3 -51.50 -23.51 -24.01
C PHE A 3 -50.73 -22.56 -23.06
N ASN A 4 -50.22 -23.12 -21.95
CA ASN A 4 -49.24 -22.45 -21.12
C ASN A 4 -47.91 -22.33 -21.92
N PHE A 5 -47.69 -21.14 -22.47
CA PHE A 5 -46.33 -20.78 -22.98
C PHE A 5 -45.43 -20.57 -21.78
N TYR A 6 -44.78 -21.62 -21.31
CA TYR A 6 -43.56 -21.46 -20.53
C TYR A 6 -42.51 -20.81 -21.44
N THR A 7 -42.34 -19.52 -21.29
CA THR A 7 -41.16 -18.85 -21.85
C THR A 7 -39.95 -19.46 -21.16
N ILE A 8 -39.29 -20.41 -21.83
CA ILE A 8 -38.02 -20.94 -21.39
C ILE A 8 -37.05 -19.76 -21.47
N MET A 9 -36.78 -19.09 -20.31
CA MET A 9 -35.71 -18.11 -20.25
C MET A 9 -34.44 -18.85 -20.59
N SER A 10 -33.78 -18.48 -21.69
CA SER A 10 -32.49 -19.03 -22.07
C SER A 10 -31.48 -18.65 -20.99
N ASN A 11 -30.79 -19.62 -20.41
CA ASN A 11 -29.68 -19.37 -19.50
C ASN A 11 -28.58 -18.64 -20.26
N THR A 12 -28.23 -17.45 -19.78
CA THR A 12 -27.15 -16.61 -20.30
C THR A 12 -26.15 -16.30 -19.18
N TYR A 13 -24.95 -15.86 -19.55
CA TYR A 13 -23.96 -15.42 -18.55
C TYR A 13 -24.53 -14.28 -17.67
N LYS A 14 -25.29 -13.38 -18.29
CA LYS A 14 -25.96 -12.27 -17.59
C LYS A 14 -27.04 -12.77 -16.61
N SER A 15 -27.82 -13.80 -16.97
CA SER A 15 -28.80 -14.41 -16.05
C SER A 15 -28.13 -15.18 -14.91
N ALA A 16 -26.87 -15.58 -15.08
CA ALA A 16 -26.05 -16.18 -14.03
C ALA A 16 -25.31 -15.13 -13.14
N GLY A 17 -25.52 -13.83 -13.39
CA GLY A 17 -24.99 -12.74 -12.58
C GLY A 17 -23.72 -12.09 -13.08
N VAL A 18 -23.23 -12.42 -14.30
CA VAL A 18 -22.01 -11.84 -14.89
C VAL A 18 -22.37 -10.96 -16.09
N ASP A 19 -22.10 -9.65 -15.98
CA ASP A 19 -22.37 -8.68 -17.05
C ASP A 19 -21.09 -8.26 -17.78
N LYS A 20 -20.81 -8.89 -18.94
CA LYS A 20 -19.63 -8.58 -19.75
C LYS A 20 -19.61 -7.13 -20.25
N GLU A 21 -20.78 -6.51 -20.48
CA GLU A 21 -20.86 -5.13 -20.95
C GLU A 21 -20.31 -4.14 -19.91
N GLU A 22 -20.54 -4.40 -18.61
CA GLU A 22 -19.95 -3.58 -17.54
C GLU A 22 -18.42 -3.72 -17.54
N GLY A 23 -17.87 -4.90 -17.80
CA GLY A 23 -16.43 -5.10 -17.97
C GLY A 23 -15.86 -4.27 -19.13
N TYR A 24 -16.50 -4.29 -20.29
CA TYR A 24 -16.08 -3.49 -21.44
C TYR A 24 -16.15 -1.99 -21.18
N LYS A 25 -17.21 -1.52 -20.53
CA LYS A 25 -17.33 -0.12 -20.11
C LYS A 25 -16.22 0.30 -19.14
N THR A 26 -15.87 -0.57 -18.20
CA THR A 26 -14.75 -0.31 -17.26
C THR A 26 -13.46 -0.09 -18.04
N VAL A 27 -13.10 -1.01 -18.95
CA VAL A 27 -11.89 -0.90 -19.78
C VAL A 27 -11.92 0.39 -20.62
N ASP A 28 -13.05 0.71 -21.24
CA ASP A 28 -13.18 1.93 -22.06
C ASP A 28 -12.97 3.21 -21.25
N LYS A 29 -13.39 3.24 -19.98
CA LYS A 29 -13.20 4.39 -19.09
C LYS A 29 -11.75 4.60 -18.68
N ILE A 30 -10.97 3.53 -18.51
CA ILE A 30 -9.61 3.60 -17.93
C ILE A 30 -8.49 3.57 -18.96
N LYS A 31 -8.70 3.00 -20.15
CA LYS A 31 -7.63 2.70 -21.14
C LYS A 31 -6.75 3.89 -21.49
N SER A 32 -7.33 5.07 -21.65
CA SER A 32 -6.56 6.29 -21.97
C SER A 32 -5.66 6.71 -20.81
N ALA A 33 -6.21 6.75 -19.60
CA ALA A 33 -5.47 7.14 -18.40
C ALA A 33 -4.38 6.12 -18.05
N VAL A 34 -4.65 4.83 -18.22
CA VAL A 34 -3.65 3.77 -18.07
C VAL A 34 -2.50 3.93 -19.05
N ALA A 35 -2.79 4.24 -20.32
CA ALA A 35 -1.77 4.49 -21.34
C ALA A 35 -0.85 5.68 -20.98
N GLU A 36 -1.34 6.68 -20.24
CA GLU A 36 -0.52 7.80 -19.76
C GLU A 36 0.53 7.40 -18.73
N THR A 37 0.42 6.24 -18.10
CA THR A 37 1.45 5.70 -17.18
C THR A 37 2.58 5.00 -17.93
N HIS A 38 2.39 4.67 -19.22
CA HIS A 38 3.33 3.92 -20.02
C HIS A 38 4.52 4.78 -20.43
N ASN A 39 5.69 4.17 -20.42
CA ASN A 39 6.94 4.73 -20.93
C ASN A 39 7.44 3.89 -22.13
N SER A 40 8.61 4.24 -22.69
CA SER A 40 9.21 3.56 -23.84
C SER A 40 9.53 2.07 -23.61
N ASN A 41 9.59 1.63 -22.34
CA ASN A 41 9.89 0.24 -21.98
C ASN A 41 8.66 -0.66 -22.05
N VAL A 42 7.45 -0.08 -22.10
CA VAL A 42 6.20 -0.84 -22.32
C VAL A 42 6.03 -1.08 -23.81
N LEU A 43 6.11 -2.33 -24.25
CA LEU A 43 6.19 -2.68 -25.68
C LEU A 43 4.85 -3.02 -26.32
N ASN A 44 3.77 -3.12 -25.53
CA ASN A 44 2.43 -3.40 -26.03
C ASN A 44 1.33 -2.63 -25.29
N ASN A 45 0.17 -2.53 -25.90
CA ASN A 45 -1.00 -1.90 -25.30
C ASN A 45 -1.80 -2.89 -24.42
N LEU A 46 -2.71 -2.35 -23.60
CA LEU A 46 -3.71 -3.14 -22.88
C LEU A 46 -4.54 -4.01 -23.85
N GLY A 47 -4.90 -5.22 -23.39
CA GLY A 47 -5.74 -6.14 -24.14
C GLY A 47 -5.00 -7.31 -24.78
N SER A 48 -3.67 -7.36 -24.72
CA SER A 48 -2.90 -8.57 -25.02
C SER A 48 -3.01 -9.59 -23.90
N PHE A 49 -2.73 -10.88 -24.20
CA PHE A 49 -2.69 -11.93 -23.16
C PHE A 49 -1.66 -11.68 -22.08
N GLY A 50 -0.55 -11.02 -22.39
CA GLY A 50 0.49 -10.62 -21.46
C GLY A 50 1.01 -9.23 -21.77
N ALA A 51 1.57 -8.58 -20.79
CA ALA A 51 2.24 -7.30 -20.94
C ALA A 51 3.75 -7.50 -21.12
N PHE A 52 4.36 -6.70 -21.99
CA PHE A 52 5.79 -6.72 -22.24
C PHE A 52 6.44 -5.47 -21.69
N TYR A 53 7.49 -5.68 -20.88
CA TYR A 53 8.30 -4.60 -20.34
C TYR A 53 9.78 -4.86 -20.61
N GLU A 54 10.44 -3.96 -21.33
CA GLU A 54 11.87 -4.07 -21.63
C GLU A 54 12.71 -3.60 -20.46
N ILE A 55 13.70 -4.40 -20.08
CA ILE A 55 14.72 -4.03 -19.10
C ILE A 55 15.93 -3.47 -19.84
N ALA A 56 16.18 -2.18 -19.71
CA ALA A 56 17.29 -1.50 -20.35
C ALA A 56 18.06 -0.62 -19.37
N GLY A 57 19.37 -0.44 -19.61
CA GLY A 57 20.21 0.49 -18.85
C GLY A 57 20.79 -0.06 -17.54
N TYR A 58 20.60 -1.34 -17.23
CA TYR A 58 21.14 -2.02 -16.05
C TYR A 58 22.32 -2.93 -16.43
N LYS A 59 23.29 -3.08 -15.52
CA LYS A 59 24.46 -3.95 -15.71
C LYS A 59 24.25 -5.35 -15.12
N ASN A 60 23.70 -5.40 -13.92
CA ASN A 60 23.47 -6.65 -13.19
C ASN A 60 22.13 -6.57 -12.44
N PRO A 61 21.02 -6.49 -13.19
CA PRO A 61 19.71 -6.20 -12.63
C PRO A 61 19.15 -7.37 -11.82
N VAL A 62 18.48 -7.05 -10.69
CA VAL A 62 17.69 -7.97 -9.91
C VAL A 62 16.25 -7.43 -9.85
N LEU A 63 15.30 -8.28 -10.19
CA LEU A 63 13.89 -7.94 -10.03
C LEU A 63 13.44 -8.15 -8.57
N VAL A 64 12.68 -7.19 -8.06
CA VAL A 64 12.05 -7.25 -6.74
C VAL A 64 10.56 -7.14 -6.94
N SER A 65 9.80 -8.06 -6.36
CA SER A 65 8.35 -8.09 -6.54
C SER A 65 7.63 -8.15 -5.19
N GLY A 66 6.49 -7.51 -5.11
CA GLY A 66 5.59 -7.52 -3.96
C GLY A 66 4.15 -7.58 -4.40
N THR A 67 3.33 -8.30 -3.66
CA THR A 67 1.88 -8.36 -3.84
C THR A 67 1.19 -8.11 -2.52
N ASP A 68 0.12 -7.33 -2.54
CA ASP A 68 -0.68 -7.06 -1.36
C ASP A 68 -2.11 -6.66 -1.76
N GLY A 69 -3.02 -6.75 -0.80
CA GLY A 69 -4.40 -6.27 -0.93
C GLY A 69 -4.66 -5.02 -0.12
N VAL A 70 -5.74 -4.32 -0.43
CA VAL A 70 -6.18 -3.15 0.36
C VAL A 70 -6.78 -3.60 1.71
N GLY A 71 -7.39 -4.78 1.76
CA GLY A 71 -8.02 -5.30 2.95
C GLY A 71 -9.33 -4.59 3.32
N THR A 72 -9.69 -4.64 4.60
CA THR A 72 -11.02 -4.23 5.07
C THR A 72 -11.21 -2.70 5.14
N LYS A 73 -10.21 -1.89 4.83
CA LYS A 73 -10.38 -0.45 4.53
C LYS A 73 -11.40 -0.23 3.41
N LEU A 74 -11.46 -1.16 2.44
CA LEU A 74 -12.47 -1.17 1.38
C LEU A 74 -13.89 -1.03 1.90
N LYS A 75 -14.24 -1.64 3.04
CA LYS A 75 -15.60 -1.52 3.61
C LYS A 75 -15.91 -0.08 4.03
N VAL A 76 -14.94 0.66 4.56
CA VAL A 76 -15.12 2.08 4.89
C VAL A 76 -15.35 2.89 3.61
N ALA A 77 -14.60 2.61 2.55
CA ALA A 77 -14.76 3.29 1.26
C ALA A 77 -16.13 3.02 0.62
N LEU A 78 -16.57 1.75 0.63
CA LEU A 78 -17.85 1.32 0.09
C LEU A 78 -19.03 1.94 0.86
N ASP A 79 -19.00 1.89 2.19
CA ASP A 79 -20.04 2.45 3.06
C ASP A 79 -20.10 3.98 2.95
N SER A 80 -18.96 4.63 2.72
CA SER A 80 -18.85 6.09 2.55
C SER A 80 -19.03 6.56 1.10
N LYS A 81 -19.08 5.64 0.14
CA LYS A 81 -19.13 5.92 -1.31
C LYS A 81 -17.99 6.83 -1.78
N LYS A 82 -16.77 6.56 -1.29
CA LYS A 82 -15.55 7.29 -1.60
C LYS A 82 -14.46 6.28 -2.01
N TYR A 83 -14.15 6.18 -3.30
CA TYR A 83 -13.33 5.11 -3.85
C TYR A 83 -11.98 5.59 -4.37
N ASP A 84 -11.79 6.88 -4.53
CA ASP A 84 -10.65 7.53 -5.17
C ASP A 84 -9.29 7.25 -4.49
N SER A 85 -9.29 7.03 -3.16
CA SER A 85 -8.07 6.71 -2.42
C SER A 85 -7.65 5.24 -2.48
N ILE A 86 -8.59 4.33 -2.79
CA ILE A 86 -8.38 2.87 -2.70
C ILE A 86 -7.31 2.37 -3.68
N GLY A 87 -7.31 2.91 -4.90
CA GLY A 87 -6.28 2.55 -5.89
C GLY A 87 -4.88 3.00 -5.46
N VAL A 88 -4.77 4.15 -4.79
CA VAL A 88 -3.50 4.62 -4.21
C VAL A 88 -3.04 3.67 -3.10
N ASP A 89 -3.95 3.25 -2.21
CA ASP A 89 -3.64 2.26 -1.16
C ASP A 89 -3.13 0.95 -1.77
N CYS A 90 -3.80 0.44 -2.80
CA CYS A 90 -3.41 -0.80 -3.47
C CYS A 90 -1.99 -0.73 -4.03
N PHE A 91 -1.68 0.35 -4.75
CA PHE A 91 -0.32 0.57 -5.28
C PHE A 91 0.70 0.73 -4.16
N ALA A 92 0.40 1.56 -3.16
CA ALA A 92 1.33 1.89 -2.08
C ALA A 92 1.74 0.67 -1.26
N MET A 93 0.79 -0.21 -0.92
CA MET A 93 1.08 -1.42 -0.14
C MET A 93 2.10 -2.32 -0.86
N CYS A 94 1.98 -2.47 -2.19
CA CYS A 94 2.91 -3.27 -2.98
C CYS A 94 4.24 -2.54 -3.23
N ALA A 95 4.18 -1.27 -3.64
CA ALA A 95 5.36 -0.51 -4.04
C ALA A 95 6.27 -0.17 -2.84
N ASN A 96 5.70 0.19 -1.69
CA ASN A 96 6.47 0.50 -0.50
C ASN A 96 7.28 -0.70 0.01
N ASP A 97 6.80 -1.93 -0.20
CA ASP A 97 7.54 -3.14 0.17
C ASP A 97 8.79 -3.34 -0.69
N ILE A 98 8.68 -3.19 -2.00
CA ILE A 98 9.84 -3.37 -2.89
C ILE A 98 10.87 -2.26 -2.73
N ILE A 99 10.45 -1.05 -2.37
CA ILE A 99 11.34 0.10 -2.10
C ILE A 99 12.25 -0.19 -0.90
N CYS A 100 11.83 -1.01 0.06
CA CYS A 100 12.64 -1.41 1.20
C CYS A 100 13.95 -2.10 0.80
N HIS A 101 14.02 -2.64 -0.40
CA HIS A 101 15.22 -3.27 -0.95
C HIS A 101 16.02 -2.36 -1.90
N GLY A 102 15.70 -1.06 -1.94
CA GLY A 102 16.33 -0.10 -2.85
C GLY A 102 15.81 -0.18 -4.29
N ALA A 103 14.76 -0.96 -4.54
CA ALA A 103 14.23 -1.16 -5.87
C ALA A 103 13.45 0.07 -6.37
N LYS A 104 13.61 0.36 -7.66
CA LYS A 104 12.79 1.30 -8.39
C LYS A 104 11.57 0.57 -8.97
N PRO A 105 10.34 1.01 -8.71
CA PRO A 105 9.15 0.45 -9.36
C PRO A 105 9.26 0.55 -10.89
N LEU A 106 8.92 -0.52 -11.59
CA LEU A 106 8.89 -0.58 -13.05
C LEU A 106 7.47 -0.63 -13.58
N PHE A 107 6.73 -1.63 -13.12
CA PHE A 107 5.35 -1.83 -13.54
C PHE A 107 4.47 -2.42 -12.44
N PHE A 108 3.19 -2.23 -12.61
CA PHE A 108 2.14 -2.64 -11.69
C PHE A 108 1.02 -3.37 -12.43
N LEU A 109 0.43 -4.33 -11.76
CA LEU A 109 -0.73 -5.10 -12.19
C LEU A 109 -1.75 -5.12 -11.05
N ASP A 110 -3.05 -5.06 -11.36
CA ASP A 110 -4.11 -5.13 -10.37
C ASP A 110 -5.01 -6.37 -10.56
N TYR A 111 -5.66 -6.73 -9.49
CA TYR A 111 -6.77 -7.68 -9.47
C TYR A 111 -7.94 -7.04 -8.71
N LEU A 112 -9.06 -6.85 -9.39
CA LEU A 112 -10.29 -6.34 -8.82
C LEU A 112 -11.37 -7.40 -8.94
N ALA A 113 -11.88 -7.90 -7.81
CA ALA A 113 -12.98 -8.84 -7.76
C ALA A 113 -14.19 -8.23 -7.06
N CYS A 114 -15.40 -8.60 -7.48
CA CYS A 114 -16.63 -8.07 -6.90
C CYS A 114 -17.79 -9.05 -7.04
N GLY A 115 -18.85 -8.85 -6.25
CA GLY A 115 -20.08 -9.62 -6.37
C GLY A 115 -20.93 -9.18 -7.56
N LYS A 116 -20.97 -7.87 -7.79
CA LYS A 116 -21.61 -7.25 -8.98
C LYS A 116 -20.78 -6.05 -9.40
N LEU A 117 -20.38 -6.05 -10.66
CA LEU A 117 -19.55 -4.99 -11.22
C LEU A 117 -20.37 -3.73 -11.48
N ASP A 118 -19.84 -2.61 -11.04
CA ASP A 118 -20.23 -1.26 -11.40
C ASP A 118 -19.01 -0.59 -12.06
N ALA A 119 -19.16 -0.23 -13.33
CA ALA A 119 -18.06 0.30 -14.13
C ALA A 119 -17.53 1.65 -13.61
N ASP A 120 -18.37 2.46 -12.96
CA ASP A 120 -17.96 3.74 -12.41
C ASP A 120 -17.11 3.56 -11.16
N ILE A 121 -17.53 2.68 -10.24
CA ILE A 121 -16.75 2.33 -9.03
C ILE A 121 -15.41 1.72 -9.41
N ALA A 122 -15.41 0.73 -10.30
CA ALA A 122 -14.19 0.07 -10.74
C ALA A 122 -13.22 1.07 -11.41
N ALA A 123 -13.74 1.94 -12.28
CA ALA A 123 -12.93 2.96 -12.93
C ALA A 123 -12.33 3.95 -11.91
N GLU A 124 -13.09 4.40 -10.91
CA GLU A 124 -12.59 5.32 -9.88
C GLU A 124 -11.45 4.68 -9.07
N ILE A 125 -11.58 3.40 -8.69
CA ILE A 125 -10.49 2.65 -8.02
C ILE A 125 -9.25 2.59 -8.90
N VAL A 126 -9.39 2.20 -10.17
CA VAL A 126 -8.25 2.09 -11.10
C VAL A 126 -7.61 3.46 -11.36
N MET A 127 -8.39 4.53 -11.42
CA MET A 127 -7.85 5.90 -11.56
C MET A 127 -6.94 6.29 -10.37
N GLY A 128 -7.23 5.82 -9.17
CA GLY A 128 -6.33 5.96 -8.02
C GLY A 128 -4.99 5.24 -8.25
N MET A 129 -5.01 4.03 -8.84
CA MET A 129 -3.79 3.31 -9.21
C MET A 129 -3.00 4.05 -10.29
N VAL A 130 -3.69 4.56 -11.33
CA VAL A 130 -3.08 5.37 -12.40
C VAL A 130 -2.35 6.58 -11.80
N LYS A 131 -3.01 7.30 -10.90
CA LYS A 131 -2.40 8.45 -10.21
C LYS A 131 -1.13 8.05 -9.48
N ALA A 132 -1.21 7.00 -8.66
CA ALA A 132 -0.05 6.53 -7.89
C ALA A 132 1.08 6.03 -8.80
N CYS A 133 0.77 5.33 -9.87
CA CYS A 133 1.74 4.90 -10.88
C CYS A 133 2.47 6.09 -11.52
N LYS A 134 1.73 7.11 -11.94
CA LYS A 134 2.31 8.34 -12.53
C LYS A 134 3.23 9.05 -11.55
N ASP A 135 2.78 9.24 -10.31
CA ASP A 135 3.55 9.92 -9.25
C ASP A 135 4.85 9.17 -8.90
N ASN A 136 4.95 7.88 -9.24
CA ASN A 136 6.10 7.03 -8.91
C ASN A 136 6.85 6.49 -10.14
N ASN A 137 6.61 7.05 -11.33
CA ASN A 137 7.23 6.62 -12.59
C ASN A 137 7.12 5.10 -12.86
N CYS A 138 5.98 4.53 -12.50
CA CYS A 138 5.64 3.12 -12.65
C CYS A 138 4.54 2.97 -13.71
N ALA A 139 4.62 1.95 -14.55
CA ALA A 139 3.62 1.73 -15.59
C ALA A 139 2.54 0.74 -15.10
N LEU A 140 1.27 1.13 -15.17
CA LEU A 140 0.16 0.18 -15.03
C LEU A 140 -0.01 -0.55 -16.37
N ILE A 141 0.42 -1.81 -16.44
CA ILE A 141 0.55 -2.54 -17.72
C ILE A 141 -0.50 -3.61 -17.94
N GLY A 142 -1.32 -3.91 -16.96
CA GLY A 142 -2.36 -4.91 -17.05
C GLY A 142 -3.08 -5.11 -15.74
N GLY A 143 -4.00 -6.04 -15.73
CA GLY A 143 -4.78 -6.41 -14.57
C GLY A 143 -5.94 -7.32 -14.94
N GLU A 144 -6.77 -7.66 -13.97
CA GLU A 144 -7.96 -8.47 -14.13
C GLU A 144 -9.12 -7.87 -13.33
N THR A 145 -10.29 -7.84 -13.94
CA THR A 145 -11.55 -7.50 -13.27
C THR A 145 -12.47 -8.71 -13.32
N ALA A 146 -12.82 -9.26 -12.16
CA ALA A 146 -13.62 -10.47 -12.05
C ALA A 146 -14.95 -10.19 -11.32
N GLU A 147 -16.06 -10.41 -12.01
CA GLU A 147 -17.39 -10.46 -11.40
C GLU A 147 -17.65 -11.90 -10.93
N MET A 148 -17.78 -12.10 -9.60
CA MET A 148 -17.86 -13.41 -8.97
C MET A 148 -19.10 -13.51 -8.07
N PRO A 149 -20.30 -13.62 -8.66
CA PRO A 149 -21.54 -13.76 -7.90
C PRO A 149 -21.52 -15.05 -7.08
N GLY A 150 -21.95 -14.94 -5.81
CA GLY A 150 -21.95 -16.08 -4.87
C GLY A 150 -20.66 -16.25 -4.08
N MET A 151 -19.52 -15.70 -4.53
CA MET A 151 -18.29 -15.58 -3.72
C MET A 151 -18.26 -14.25 -2.97
N TYR A 152 -18.64 -13.17 -3.64
CA TYR A 152 -18.84 -11.85 -3.03
C TYR A 152 -20.31 -11.47 -3.08
N ASN A 153 -20.77 -10.71 -2.09
CA ASN A 153 -22.13 -10.15 -2.13
C ASN A 153 -22.18 -8.98 -3.14
N PRO A 154 -23.37 -8.68 -3.70
CA PRO A 154 -23.55 -7.45 -4.47
C PRO A 154 -23.10 -6.23 -3.66
N GLY A 155 -22.23 -5.40 -4.24
CA GLY A 155 -21.63 -4.23 -3.58
C GLY A 155 -20.34 -4.49 -2.82
N ASP A 156 -19.92 -5.74 -2.65
CA ASP A 156 -18.59 -6.07 -2.12
C ASP A 156 -17.54 -6.06 -3.25
N TYR A 157 -16.41 -5.46 -2.94
CA TYR A 157 -15.21 -5.40 -3.78
C TYR A 157 -14.01 -5.91 -3.01
N ASP A 158 -13.08 -6.54 -3.72
CA ASP A 158 -11.76 -6.92 -3.23
C ASP A 158 -10.71 -6.45 -4.25
N VAL A 159 -9.65 -5.80 -3.75
CA VAL A 159 -8.66 -5.16 -4.60
C VAL A 159 -7.27 -5.54 -4.11
N ALA A 160 -6.49 -6.09 -5.01
CA ALA A 160 -5.11 -6.46 -4.78
C ALA A 160 -4.22 -5.98 -5.93
N GLY A 161 -2.94 -5.87 -5.68
CA GLY A 161 -1.96 -5.44 -6.64
C GLY A 161 -0.70 -6.30 -6.64
N PHE A 162 0.07 -6.14 -7.69
CA PHE A 162 1.37 -6.76 -7.86
C PHE A 162 2.32 -5.75 -8.48
N CYS A 163 3.37 -5.38 -7.73
CA CYS A 163 4.39 -4.43 -8.17
C CYS A 163 5.69 -5.16 -8.45
N VAL A 164 6.31 -4.87 -9.58
CA VAL A 164 7.65 -5.34 -9.93
C VAL A 164 8.57 -4.13 -10.06
N GLY A 165 9.67 -4.19 -9.35
CA GLY A 165 10.74 -3.21 -9.40
C GLY A 165 12.07 -3.84 -9.73
N ILE A 166 13.10 -3.02 -9.82
CA ILE A 166 14.44 -3.39 -10.21
C ILE A 166 15.49 -2.67 -9.36
N VAL A 167 16.57 -3.37 -9.07
CA VAL A 167 17.74 -2.84 -8.38
C VAL A 167 19.00 -3.48 -8.94
N GLU A 168 20.11 -2.76 -8.98
CA GLU A 168 21.41 -3.38 -9.26
C GLU A 168 21.80 -4.31 -8.10
N LYS A 169 22.37 -5.47 -8.42
CA LYS A 169 22.67 -6.51 -7.43
C LYS A 169 23.54 -6.02 -6.28
N ASP A 170 24.48 -5.13 -6.55
CA ASP A 170 25.37 -4.54 -5.56
C ASP A 170 24.77 -3.35 -4.78
N GLN A 171 23.55 -2.95 -5.13
CA GLN A 171 22.79 -1.88 -4.46
C GLN A 171 21.60 -2.40 -3.64
N ILE A 172 21.46 -3.72 -3.53
CA ILE A 172 20.38 -4.33 -2.74
C ILE A 172 20.52 -3.94 -1.27
N ILE A 173 19.43 -3.45 -0.67
CA ILE A 173 19.32 -3.16 0.75
C ILE A 173 18.63 -4.33 1.42
N ASP A 174 19.31 -5.01 2.33
CA ASP A 174 18.85 -6.21 3.04
C ASP A 174 19.06 -6.17 4.56
N GLY A 175 19.58 -5.06 5.09
CA GLY A 175 19.89 -4.90 6.50
C GLY A 175 21.28 -5.39 6.91
N SER A 176 22.03 -6.07 6.04
CA SER A 176 23.35 -6.64 6.37
C SER A 176 24.40 -5.58 6.76
N ASN A 177 24.23 -4.35 6.31
CA ASN A 177 25.11 -3.21 6.65
C ASN A 177 24.72 -2.51 7.96
N ILE A 178 23.67 -2.95 8.64
CA ILE A 178 23.26 -2.39 9.94
C ILE A 178 24.31 -2.79 10.99
N LYS A 179 24.77 -1.80 11.76
CA LYS A 179 25.71 -1.99 12.84
C LYS A 179 25.35 -1.16 14.06
N LYS A 180 25.91 -1.49 15.20
CA LYS A 180 25.79 -0.69 16.43
C LYS A 180 26.11 0.78 16.18
N GLY A 181 25.26 1.68 16.70
CA GLY A 181 25.38 3.12 16.54
C GLY A 181 24.64 3.70 15.35
N CYS A 182 24.19 2.89 14.38
CA CYS A 182 23.29 3.38 13.34
C CYS A 182 22.05 4.04 13.95
N LYS A 183 21.58 5.10 13.32
CA LYS A 183 20.38 5.84 13.71
C LYS A 183 19.14 5.27 13.02
N ILE A 184 18.02 5.33 13.71
CA ILE A 184 16.72 4.91 13.22
C ILE A 184 15.89 6.17 13.02
N ILE A 185 15.55 6.45 11.76
CA ILE A 185 14.80 7.64 11.36
C ILE A 185 13.43 7.21 10.82
N ALA A 186 12.39 7.79 11.37
CA ALA A 186 11.02 7.58 10.95
C ALA A 186 10.62 8.56 9.85
N LEU A 187 9.92 8.05 8.84
CA LEU A 187 9.13 8.83 7.90
C LEU A 187 7.66 8.68 8.33
N PRO A 188 6.96 9.80 8.61
CA PRO A 188 5.58 9.73 9.09
C PRO A 188 4.64 8.97 8.18
N SER A 189 3.65 8.32 8.78
CA SER A 189 2.49 7.83 8.05
C SER A 189 1.53 8.98 7.74
N SER A 190 0.66 8.77 6.76
CA SER A 190 -0.44 9.70 6.43
C SER A 190 -1.70 9.45 7.28
N GLY A 191 -1.70 8.40 8.09
CA GLY A 191 -2.82 7.92 8.90
C GLY A 191 -2.70 6.42 9.13
N PHE A 192 -3.81 5.71 9.19
CA PHE A 192 -3.83 4.25 9.39
C PHE A 192 -3.18 3.47 8.25
N HIS A 193 -2.99 4.08 7.08
CA HIS A 193 -2.65 3.39 5.86
C HIS A 193 -3.75 2.36 5.50
N SER A 194 -3.41 1.08 5.34
CA SER A 194 -4.37 0.03 4.97
C SER A 194 -4.47 -1.10 5.99
N ASN A 195 -3.92 -0.91 7.20
CA ASN A 195 -3.83 -1.97 8.21
C ASN A 195 -4.71 -1.70 9.43
N GLY A 196 -5.17 -2.77 10.09
CA GLY A 196 -5.92 -2.69 11.33
C GLY A 196 -7.39 -2.31 11.17
N PHE A 197 -7.92 -2.22 9.96
CA PHE A 197 -9.28 -1.71 9.69
C PHE A 197 -10.42 -2.60 10.22
N SER A 198 -10.18 -3.87 10.49
CA SER A 198 -11.18 -4.70 11.18
C SER A 198 -11.44 -4.17 12.59
N LEU A 199 -10.39 -3.75 13.31
CA LEU A 199 -10.49 -3.16 14.63
C LEU A 199 -11.02 -1.71 14.57
N VAL A 200 -10.54 -0.90 13.62
CA VAL A 200 -11.03 0.46 13.37
C VAL A 200 -12.56 0.46 13.17
N ARG A 201 -13.08 -0.39 12.30
CA ARG A 201 -14.50 -0.52 12.01
C ARG A 201 -15.34 -1.01 13.20
N LYS A 202 -14.74 -1.81 14.07
CA LYS A 202 -15.41 -2.28 15.29
C LYS A 202 -15.58 -1.15 16.31
N ILE A 203 -14.61 -0.25 16.42
CA ILE A 203 -14.57 0.81 17.43
C ILE A 203 -15.25 2.08 16.96
N PHE A 204 -15.16 2.38 15.66
CA PHE A 204 -15.85 3.49 15.03
C PHE A 204 -17.06 2.98 14.22
N PRO A 205 -18.26 2.88 14.82
CA PRO A 205 -19.43 2.34 14.13
C PRO A 205 -20.10 3.31 13.15
N ASP A 206 -19.85 4.62 13.31
CA ASP A 206 -20.37 5.68 12.43
C ASP A 206 -19.22 6.45 11.78
N PHE A 207 -19.01 6.22 10.50
CA PHE A 207 -17.95 6.90 9.74
C PHE A 207 -18.30 8.34 9.35
N ASN A 208 -19.55 8.77 9.58
CA ASN A 208 -20.01 10.13 9.30
C ASN A 208 -19.96 11.03 10.54
N GLU A 209 -19.65 10.48 11.74
CA GLU A 209 -19.49 11.29 12.93
C GLU A 209 -18.45 12.39 12.73
N ASP A 210 -18.61 13.51 13.45
CA ASP A 210 -17.63 14.60 13.42
C ASP A 210 -16.33 14.17 14.11
N PHE A 211 -15.23 14.32 13.40
CA PHE A 211 -13.87 14.18 13.94
C PHE A 211 -13.03 15.37 13.49
N GLU A 212 -12.66 16.21 14.45
CA GLU A 212 -11.86 17.42 14.19
C GLU A 212 -12.49 18.34 13.12
N GLY A 213 -13.81 18.50 13.12
CA GLY A 213 -14.56 19.40 12.24
C GLY A 213 -14.84 18.87 10.84
N LYS A 214 -14.66 17.56 10.60
CA LYS A 214 -15.00 16.88 9.34
C LYS A 214 -15.51 15.46 9.59
N PRO A 215 -16.20 14.83 8.62
CA PRO A 215 -16.60 13.45 8.74
C PRO A 215 -15.41 12.52 8.98
N LEU A 216 -15.52 11.60 9.92
CA LEU A 216 -14.45 10.66 10.29
C LEU A 216 -13.92 9.87 9.09
N ASN A 217 -14.79 9.50 8.13
CA ASN A 217 -14.38 8.78 6.93
C ASN A 217 -13.30 9.52 6.12
N GLU A 218 -13.26 10.85 6.15
CA GLU A 218 -12.22 11.63 5.46
C GLU A 218 -10.84 11.41 6.07
N THR A 219 -10.78 11.21 7.40
CA THR A 219 -9.55 10.85 8.09
C THR A 219 -9.18 9.38 7.89
N LEU A 220 -10.16 8.47 7.95
CA LEU A 220 -9.93 7.04 7.79
C LEU A 220 -9.52 6.65 6.38
N LEU A 221 -10.01 7.37 5.37
CA LEU A 221 -9.75 7.12 3.95
C LEU A 221 -8.54 7.88 3.39
N ILE A 222 -7.79 8.63 4.20
CA ILE A 222 -6.53 9.19 3.75
C ILE A 222 -5.68 8.04 3.16
N PRO A 223 -5.21 8.17 1.90
CA PRO A 223 -4.49 7.09 1.25
C PRO A 223 -3.13 6.84 1.91
N THR A 224 -2.67 5.62 1.83
CA THR A 224 -1.33 5.22 2.24
C THR A 224 -0.28 6.10 1.56
N ARG A 225 0.64 6.65 2.36
CA ARG A 225 1.73 7.48 1.86
C ARG A 225 2.64 6.69 0.92
N LEU A 226 3.00 7.32 -0.18
CA LEU A 226 3.95 6.80 -1.17
C LEU A 226 5.36 7.24 -0.76
N TYR A 227 6.24 6.27 -0.51
CA TYR A 227 7.59 6.55 -0.01
C TYR A 227 8.68 6.52 -1.07
N TYR A 228 8.35 6.18 -2.33
CA TYR A 228 9.37 6.10 -3.39
C TYR A 228 10.15 7.40 -3.55
N GLN A 229 9.46 8.53 -3.69
CA GLN A 229 10.14 9.81 -3.92
C GLN A 229 11.08 10.22 -2.77
N PRO A 230 10.65 10.23 -1.49
CA PRO A 230 11.55 10.57 -0.40
C PRO A 230 12.69 9.56 -0.23
N ILE A 231 12.44 8.25 -0.38
CA ILE A 231 13.49 7.22 -0.29
C ILE A 231 14.50 7.34 -1.44
N HIS A 232 14.01 7.53 -2.67
CA HIS A 232 14.89 7.69 -3.83
C HIS A 232 15.78 8.92 -3.69
N LYS A 233 15.22 10.05 -3.25
CA LYS A 233 16.00 11.25 -2.94
C LYS A 233 17.10 11.02 -1.90
N ILE A 234 16.83 10.21 -0.87
CA ILE A 234 17.87 9.84 0.10
C ILE A 234 18.94 8.99 -0.58
N LEU A 235 18.54 7.95 -1.33
CA LEU A 235 19.47 7.00 -1.96
C LEU A 235 20.38 7.63 -3.01
N GLU A 236 20.01 8.75 -3.61
CA GLU A 236 20.88 9.52 -4.52
C GLU A 236 22.10 10.13 -3.79
N GLU A 237 22.01 10.36 -2.49
CA GLU A 237 23.01 11.11 -1.73
C GLU A 237 23.55 10.37 -0.50
N VAL A 238 22.87 9.34 -0.01
CA VAL A 238 23.18 8.63 1.23
C VAL A 238 22.97 7.14 1.04
N GLU A 239 23.93 6.34 1.46
CA GLU A 239 23.76 4.90 1.57
C GLU A 239 22.95 4.56 2.82
N LEU A 240 21.82 3.85 2.64
CA LEU A 240 20.99 3.35 3.72
C LEU A 240 21.39 1.92 4.09
N CYS A 241 21.48 1.65 5.39
CA CYS A 241 21.81 0.31 5.90
C CYS A 241 20.60 -0.63 5.92
N GLY A 242 19.41 -0.10 6.04
CA GLY A 242 18.16 -0.86 6.08
C GLY A 242 16.94 0.04 5.93
N ILE A 243 15.85 -0.52 5.44
CA ILE A 243 14.55 0.16 5.30
C ILE A 243 13.47 -0.82 5.73
N ALA A 244 12.50 -0.37 6.56
CA ALA A 244 11.35 -1.16 6.96
C ALA A 244 10.06 -0.41 6.68
N HIS A 245 9.14 -1.04 5.95
CA HIS A 245 7.76 -0.57 5.77
C HIS A 245 6.92 -1.01 6.96
N ILE A 246 6.25 -0.07 7.63
CA ILE A 246 5.46 -0.36 8.81
C ILE A 246 4.02 -0.62 8.40
N THR A 247 3.66 -1.90 8.39
CA THR A 247 2.34 -2.44 8.02
C THR A 247 1.67 -3.11 9.21
N GLY A 248 0.84 -4.13 8.98
CA GLY A 248 0.29 -4.97 10.04
C GLY A 248 1.39 -5.55 10.93
N GLY A 249 1.15 -5.59 12.24
CA GLY A 249 2.17 -5.91 13.24
C GLY A 249 2.97 -4.70 13.73
N GLY A 250 2.77 -3.51 13.14
CA GLY A 250 3.36 -2.26 13.58
C GLY A 250 4.90 -2.27 13.61
N ILE A 251 5.50 -1.39 14.40
CA ILE A 251 6.97 -1.32 14.53
C ILE A 251 7.54 -2.57 15.20
N ILE A 252 6.75 -3.23 16.04
CA ILE A 252 7.17 -4.41 16.81
C ILE A 252 7.53 -5.59 15.90
N GLU A 253 6.78 -5.82 14.83
CA GLU A 253 7.00 -6.95 13.93
C GLU A 253 7.79 -6.57 12.67
N ASN A 254 7.69 -5.32 12.20
CA ASN A 254 8.29 -4.94 10.92
C ASN A 254 9.76 -4.50 11.05
N ILE A 255 10.14 -3.73 12.07
CA ILE A 255 11.55 -3.34 12.27
C ILE A 255 12.47 -4.55 12.49
N PRO A 256 12.11 -5.56 13.30
CA PRO A 256 12.95 -6.73 13.51
C PRO A 256 13.34 -7.50 12.24
N ARG A 257 12.54 -7.39 11.17
CA ARG A 257 12.79 -8.10 9.90
C ARG A 257 14.11 -7.73 9.22
N ILE A 258 14.61 -6.53 9.50
CA ILE A 258 15.86 -6.03 8.91
C ILE A 258 17.04 -6.01 9.89
N ILE A 259 16.81 -6.34 11.16
CA ILE A 259 17.86 -6.26 12.19
C ILE A 259 18.71 -7.54 12.19
N PRO A 260 20.04 -7.44 12.01
CA PRO A 260 20.96 -8.58 12.11
C PRO A 260 20.97 -9.25 13.50
N GLU A 261 21.54 -10.45 13.58
CA GLU A 261 21.74 -11.17 14.84
C GLU A 261 22.61 -10.35 15.82
N ASN A 262 22.29 -10.44 17.12
CA ASN A 262 22.98 -9.75 18.22
C ASN A 262 22.88 -8.21 18.18
N LEU A 263 22.04 -7.66 17.29
CA LEU A 263 21.70 -6.24 17.27
C LEU A 263 20.25 -6.03 17.65
N CYS A 264 19.98 -4.85 18.22
CA CYS A 264 18.67 -4.46 18.75
C CYS A 264 18.32 -3.05 18.26
N ALA A 265 17.12 -2.88 17.72
CA ALA A 265 16.52 -1.57 17.49
C ALA A 265 15.97 -1.03 18.82
N THR A 266 16.59 -0.02 19.37
CA THR A 266 16.13 0.65 20.59
C THR A 266 15.34 1.89 20.20
N ILE A 267 14.04 1.88 20.44
CA ILE A 267 13.09 2.92 20.03
C ILE A 267 12.64 3.75 21.21
N GLU A 268 12.77 5.06 21.13
CA GLU A 268 12.29 6.03 22.10
C GLU A 268 10.84 6.40 21.77
N THR A 269 9.86 5.75 22.39
CA THR A 269 8.43 5.92 22.10
C THR A 269 7.93 7.34 22.33
N SER A 270 8.56 8.09 23.25
CA SER A 270 8.24 9.50 23.51
C SER A 270 8.52 10.42 22.32
N LYS A 271 9.34 10.00 21.36
CA LYS A 271 9.62 10.75 20.12
C LYS A 271 8.61 10.49 19.02
N ILE A 272 7.80 9.42 19.13
CA ILE A 272 6.85 9.03 18.10
C ILE A 272 5.68 10.01 18.07
N LYS A 273 5.41 10.57 16.89
CA LYS A 273 4.33 11.53 16.64
C LYS A 273 3.05 10.76 16.26
N ILE A 274 2.29 10.36 17.26
CA ILE A 274 1.07 9.54 17.06
C ILE A 274 -0.08 10.42 16.55
N PRO A 275 -0.74 10.06 15.44
CA PRO A 275 -1.93 10.76 14.96
C PRO A 275 -3.08 10.74 15.96
N THR A 276 -3.81 11.86 16.07
CA THR A 276 -4.93 12.02 17.02
C THR A 276 -6.01 10.96 16.86
N VAL A 277 -6.31 10.55 15.62
CA VAL A 277 -7.29 9.50 15.36
C VAL A 277 -6.89 8.13 15.93
N MET A 278 -5.59 7.83 16.03
CA MET A 278 -5.11 6.59 16.66
C MET A 278 -5.20 6.67 18.17
N LEU A 279 -4.95 7.85 18.76
CA LEU A 279 -5.16 8.08 20.20
C LEU A 279 -6.65 7.99 20.56
N GLU A 280 -7.53 8.50 19.73
CA GLU A 280 -8.98 8.37 19.92
C GLU A 280 -9.45 6.92 19.80
N LEU A 281 -8.90 6.16 18.83
CA LEU A 281 -9.17 4.73 18.70
C LEU A 281 -8.76 3.96 19.95
N GLU A 282 -7.54 4.19 20.44
CA GLU A 282 -6.99 3.60 21.67
C GLU A 282 -7.91 3.86 22.87
N LYS A 283 -8.29 5.12 23.04
CA LYS A 283 -9.17 5.56 24.13
C LYS A 283 -10.56 4.91 24.07
N ARG A 284 -11.23 4.99 22.90
CA ARG A 284 -12.58 4.42 22.74
C ARG A 284 -12.58 2.90 22.84
N GLY A 285 -11.56 2.26 22.28
CA GLY A 285 -11.41 0.82 22.32
C GLY A 285 -10.87 0.28 23.65
N ASN A 286 -10.42 1.15 24.55
CA ASN A 286 -9.70 0.77 25.79
C ASN A 286 -8.58 -0.24 25.45
N ILE A 287 -7.79 0.06 24.41
CA ILE A 287 -6.75 -0.82 23.88
C ILE A 287 -5.45 -0.53 24.64
N ASP A 288 -4.73 -1.58 25.02
CA ASP A 288 -3.39 -1.43 25.59
C ASP A 288 -2.42 -0.77 24.59
N ARG A 289 -1.55 0.13 25.05
CA ARG A 289 -0.58 0.83 24.20
C ARG A 289 0.34 -0.11 23.43
N MET A 290 0.74 -1.22 24.03
CA MET A 290 1.60 -2.21 23.35
C MET A 290 0.85 -2.95 22.26
N GLU A 291 -0.45 -3.23 22.46
CA GLU A 291 -1.33 -3.76 21.41
C GLU A 291 -1.49 -2.78 20.24
N MET A 292 -1.58 -1.47 20.54
CA MET A 292 -1.59 -0.42 19.52
C MET A 292 -0.30 -0.46 18.69
N TYR A 293 0.88 -0.57 19.31
CA TYR A 293 2.17 -0.68 18.62
C TYR A 293 2.34 -2.00 17.85
N GLY A 294 1.63 -3.05 18.24
CA GLY A 294 1.63 -4.36 17.56
C GLY A 294 0.60 -4.48 16.44
N THR A 295 -0.34 -3.54 16.34
CA THR A 295 -1.42 -3.58 15.33
C THR A 295 -1.29 -2.47 14.30
N PHE A 296 -0.98 -1.25 14.74
CA PHE A 296 -0.99 -0.04 13.92
C PHE A 296 0.42 0.53 13.73
N ASN A 297 0.55 1.36 12.69
CA ASN A 297 1.82 2.06 12.42
C ASN A 297 2.14 3.17 13.44
N MET A 298 1.18 3.60 14.24
CA MET A 298 1.30 4.62 15.29
C MET A 298 1.95 5.93 14.81
N GLY A 299 1.75 6.29 13.54
CA GLY A 299 2.31 7.49 12.93
C GLY A 299 3.68 7.30 12.25
N VAL A 300 4.24 6.10 12.31
CA VAL A 300 5.49 5.74 11.62
C VAL A 300 5.17 4.84 10.44
N GLY A 301 5.23 5.37 9.22
CA GLY A 301 4.88 4.58 8.05
C GLY A 301 6.06 3.85 7.41
N MET A 302 7.25 4.43 7.52
CA MET A 302 8.50 3.80 7.07
C MET A 302 9.64 4.19 8.00
N VAL A 303 10.59 3.30 8.14
CA VAL A 303 11.81 3.51 8.92
C VAL A 303 13.02 3.31 8.02
N VAL A 304 13.99 4.21 8.11
CA VAL A 304 15.31 4.03 7.52
C VAL A 304 16.37 3.91 8.61
N VAL A 305 17.30 3.00 8.40
CA VAL A 305 18.46 2.81 9.28
C VAL A 305 19.70 3.30 8.53
N VAL A 306 20.44 4.21 9.15
CA VAL A 306 21.57 4.90 8.51
C VAL A 306 22.75 5.04 9.48
N ASP A 307 23.97 5.07 8.93
CA ASP A 307 25.16 5.40 9.73
C ASP A 307 24.99 6.77 10.40
N GLU A 308 25.37 6.90 11.68
CA GLU A 308 25.20 8.12 12.47
C GLU A 308 25.71 9.38 11.74
N LYS A 309 26.85 9.28 11.04
CA LYS A 309 27.44 10.41 10.29
C LYS A 309 26.56 10.95 9.16
N HIS A 310 25.57 10.18 8.70
CA HIS A 310 24.67 10.55 7.62
C HIS A 310 23.25 10.90 8.11
N ALA A 311 22.95 10.73 9.40
CA ALA A 311 21.62 10.96 9.97
C ALA A 311 21.12 12.39 9.73
N GLU A 312 21.94 13.39 9.99
CA GLU A 312 21.59 14.81 9.77
C GLU A 312 21.27 15.08 8.30
N LYS A 313 22.02 14.48 7.38
CA LYS A 313 21.77 14.63 5.95
C LYS A 313 20.42 14.06 5.53
N VAL A 314 20.04 12.89 6.06
CA VAL A 314 18.71 12.29 5.82
C VAL A 314 17.61 13.20 6.33
N LEU A 315 17.75 13.75 7.53
CA LEU A 315 16.78 14.68 8.12
C LEU A 315 16.63 15.97 7.31
N ASN A 316 17.69 16.45 6.67
CA ASN A 316 17.66 17.63 5.80
C ASN A 316 17.04 17.33 4.42
N LEU A 317 17.16 16.09 3.93
CA LEU A 317 16.61 15.68 2.63
C LEU A 317 15.09 15.46 2.68
N VAL A 318 14.55 15.04 3.84
CA VAL A 318 13.13 14.76 4.05
C VAL A 318 12.64 15.56 5.26
N GLU A 319 11.94 16.65 4.99
CA GLU A 319 11.57 17.70 5.96
C GLU A 319 10.81 17.18 7.19
N ASP A 320 9.93 16.18 7.00
CA ASP A 320 9.09 15.65 8.07
C ASP A 320 9.68 14.39 8.75
N ALA A 321 10.84 13.92 8.29
CA ALA A 321 11.55 12.80 8.94
C ALA A 321 12.11 13.20 10.30
N TYR A 322 12.17 12.24 11.22
CA TYR A 322 12.70 12.48 12.57
C TYR A 322 13.32 11.21 13.17
N GLU A 323 14.34 11.40 14.01
CA GLU A 323 15.00 10.29 14.70
C GLU A 323 14.09 9.73 15.79
N ILE A 324 13.94 8.40 15.82
CA ILE A 324 13.15 7.68 16.84
C ILE A 324 13.98 6.72 17.69
N GLY A 325 15.23 6.49 17.34
CA GLY A 325 16.06 5.53 18.08
C GLY A 325 17.38 5.25 17.41
N LYS A 326 18.02 4.20 17.89
CA LYS A 326 19.34 3.75 17.41
C LYS A 326 19.50 2.24 17.50
N ILE A 327 20.50 1.73 16.83
CA ILE A 327 20.91 0.33 16.90
C ILE A 327 21.89 0.14 18.05
N THR A 328 21.56 -0.79 18.94
CA THR A 328 22.39 -1.24 20.06
C THR A 328 22.74 -2.71 19.93
N GLU A 329 23.57 -3.23 20.82
CA GLU A 329 23.80 -4.67 20.98
C GLU A 329 22.75 -5.26 21.93
N GLY A 330 22.29 -6.45 21.65
CA GLY A 330 21.35 -7.17 22.50
C GLY A 330 20.82 -8.44 21.84
N PRO A 331 20.25 -9.35 22.65
CA PRO A 331 19.65 -10.58 22.14
C PRO A 331 18.27 -10.34 21.50
N GLU A 332 17.61 -9.26 21.87
CA GLU A 332 16.28 -8.90 21.35
C GLU A 332 16.41 -8.04 20.10
N LYS A 333 15.55 -8.25 19.11
CA LYS A 333 15.58 -7.49 17.87
C LYS A 333 15.05 -6.06 18.02
N ILE A 334 14.18 -5.81 18.99
CA ILE A 334 13.58 -4.50 19.26
C ILE A 334 13.29 -4.32 20.75
N ILE A 335 13.50 -3.10 21.24
CA ILE A 335 13.09 -2.65 22.57
C ILE A 335 12.42 -1.29 22.42
N LEU A 336 11.24 -1.14 23.04
CA LEU A 336 10.51 0.12 23.16
C LEU A 336 10.80 0.72 24.55
N MET A 337 11.27 1.98 24.60
CA MET A 337 11.57 2.73 25.82
C MET A 337 10.60 3.90 25.99
#